data_fd4bd0d718cb18b00b91b0cb6183560e
#
_entry.id   fd4bd0d718cb18b00b91b0cb6183560e
#
_cell.length_a   1.000
_cell.length_b   1.000
_cell.length_c   1.000
_cell.angle_alpha   90.00
_cell.angle_beta   90.00
_cell.angle_gamma   90.00
#
_symmetry.space_group_name_H-M   'P 1'
#
loop_
_entity.id
_entity.type
_entity.pdbx_description
1 polymer ?
#
loop_
_entity_poly.entity_id
_entity_poly.type
_entity_poly.pdbx_seq_one_letter_code
_entity_poly.pdbx_strand_id
1 'polypeptide(L)'
;LETYKVKSTKVKEIIIFGDGNHPIWKEANSLTNFSSPWNDQLVKKIEFKAIHNSEKIYFQFKVDDNQTFTYPSEDKNDSINNSDRVELFFRSDDSLNPYYCLEIDTSGRIMDFKAKPNKEFDFNWNWPSQEIEVKSTVHKNYFIVEIAISIQSLKDLKLLKNGLIETGIYRAKYNQQKDNSFLPTWITWVNPKTETPNFHISNSFGVLKLK
;
A
#
# COMPACT_ATOMS: atom_id res chain seq x y z
N LEU A 1 16.85 4.23 8.47
CA LEU A 1 15.61 3.82 7.79
C LEU A 1 14.47 3.70 8.80
N GLU A 2 13.32 4.25 8.46
CA GLU A 2 12.09 4.03 9.20
C GLU A 2 11.78 2.54 9.25
N THR A 3 11.40 2.04 10.42
CA THR A 3 11.16 0.60 10.63
C THR A 3 9.83 0.36 11.31
N TYR A 4 9.04 -0.55 10.75
CA TYR A 4 7.82 -1.06 11.36
C TYR A 4 8.02 -2.54 11.75
N LYS A 5 7.69 -2.87 13.01
CA LYS A 5 7.79 -4.24 13.51
C LYS A 5 6.49 -5.00 13.24
N VAL A 6 6.56 -6.01 12.39
CA VAL A 6 5.47 -6.92 12.08
C VAL A 6 5.47 -8.06 13.09
N LYS A 7 4.45 -8.15 13.91
CA LYS A 7 4.31 -9.25 14.87
C LYS A 7 3.89 -10.53 14.16
N SER A 8 4.31 -11.66 14.72
CA SER A 8 3.82 -12.98 14.30
C SER A 8 2.58 -13.40 15.08
N THR A 9 1.81 -14.29 14.48
CA THR A 9 0.67 -14.95 15.13
C THR A 9 0.73 -16.46 14.93
N LYS A 10 0.15 -17.21 15.86
CA LYS A 10 -0.03 -18.65 15.76
C LYS A 10 -1.31 -19.07 15.04
N VAL A 11 -2.18 -18.11 14.71
CA VAL A 11 -3.40 -18.35 13.95
C VAL A 11 -3.02 -18.77 12.55
N LYS A 12 -3.35 -19.99 12.16
CA LYS A 12 -2.96 -20.58 10.87
C LYS A 12 -3.83 -20.08 9.72
N GLU A 13 -5.14 -20.07 9.93
CA GLU A 13 -6.10 -19.64 8.90
C GLU A 13 -6.70 -18.29 9.28
N ILE A 14 -6.35 -17.28 8.52
CA ILE A 14 -6.89 -15.93 8.66
C ILE A 14 -7.62 -15.60 7.36
N ILE A 15 -8.93 -15.42 7.46
CA ILE A 15 -9.77 -14.99 6.35
C ILE A 15 -9.97 -13.49 6.46
N ILE A 16 -9.55 -12.75 5.44
CA ILE A 16 -9.78 -11.31 5.36
C ILE A 16 -11.12 -11.03 4.68
N PHE A 17 -11.91 -10.10 5.24
CA PHE A 17 -13.18 -9.65 4.69
C PHE A 17 -13.13 -8.19 4.21
N GLY A 18 -12.06 -7.47 4.52
CA GLY A 18 -11.91 -6.06 4.20
C GLY A 18 -12.73 -5.13 5.10
N ASP A 19 -13.26 -5.64 6.19
CA ASP A 19 -14.12 -4.89 7.13
C ASP A 19 -13.40 -4.48 8.43
N GLY A 20 -12.15 -4.89 8.61
CA GLY A 20 -11.35 -4.58 9.78
C GLY A 20 -11.73 -5.33 11.06
N ASN A 21 -12.66 -6.27 11.01
CA ASN A 21 -13.26 -6.88 12.21
C ASN A 21 -12.52 -8.12 12.71
N HIS A 22 -11.59 -8.69 11.92
CA HIS A 22 -10.86 -9.86 12.37
C HIS A 22 -10.05 -9.55 13.65
N PRO A 23 -10.17 -10.37 14.72
CA PRO A 23 -9.52 -10.11 16.02
C PRO A 23 -8.00 -9.96 15.93
N ILE A 24 -7.36 -10.53 14.91
CA ILE A 24 -5.92 -10.49 14.68
C ILE A 24 -5.36 -9.07 14.61
N TRP A 25 -6.17 -8.11 14.12
CA TRP A 25 -5.75 -6.72 13.99
C TRP A 25 -5.51 -6.03 15.33
N LYS A 26 -6.05 -6.57 16.43
CA LYS A 26 -5.76 -6.08 17.79
C LYS A 26 -4.35 -6.44 18.27
N GLU A 27 -3.76 -7.49 17.70
CA GLU A 27 -2.41 -7.93 18.01
C GLU A 27 -1.34 -7.15 17.26
N ALA A 28 -1.69 -6.60 16.10
CA ALA A 28 -0.77 -5.86 15.23
C ALA A 28 -0.40 -4.49 15.81
N ASN A 29 0.81 -4.04 15.54
CA ASN A 29 1.23 -2.67 15.83
C ASN A 29 0.52 -1.69 14.89
N SER A 30 0.29 -0.46 15.35
CA SER A 30 -0.24 0.62 14.52
C SER A 30 0.87 1.52 14.00
N LEU A 31 0.78 1.90 12.73
CA LEU A 31 1.62 2.91 12.10
C LEU A 31 0.71 4.04 11.63
N THR A 32 0.95 5.26 12.12
CA THR A 32 0.08 6.42 11.86
C THR A 32 0.82 7.67 11.39
N ASN A 33 2.14 7.63 11.34
CA ASN A 33 2.97 8.78 10.95
C ASN A 33 3.08 8.91 9.42
N PHE A 34 1.99 9.28 8.79
CA PHE A 34 1.91 9.61 7.37
C PHE A 34 1.87 11.11 7.16
N SER A 35 2.52 11.59 6.11
CA SER A 35 2.55 13.00 5.76
C SER A 35 2.52 13.24 4.26
N SER A 36 2.21 14.46 3.86
CA SER A 36 2.41 14.96 2.50
C SER A 36 3.51 16.03 2.54
N PRO A 37 4.78 15.67 2.30
CA PRO A 37 5.88 16.63 2.46
C PRO A 37 5.92 17.71 1.37
N TRP A 38 5.06 17.63 0.38
CA TRP A 38 5.04 18.55 -0.78
C TRP A 38 3.97 19.63 -0.71
N ASN A 39 3.12 19.60 0.32
CA ASN A 39 2.10 20.63 0.53
C ASN A 39 1.74 20.73 2.02
N ASP A 40 1.09 21.83 2.40
CA ASP A 40 0.68 22.11 3.78
C ASP A 40 -0.75 21.57 4.09
N GLN A 41 -1.29 20.70 3.27
CA GLN A 41 -2.63 20.14 3.51
C GLN A 41 -2.60 19.17 4.69
N LEU A 42 -3.62 19.28 5.53
CA LEU A 42 -3.82 18.35 6.62
C LEU A 42 -4.11 16.94 6.09
N VAL A 43 -3.24 16.01 6.39
CA VAL A 43 -3.44 14.59 6.09
C VAL A 43 -4.40 14.01 7.12
N LYS A 44 -5.56 13.51 6.66
CA LYS A 44 -6.48 12.77 7.53
C LYS A 44 -5.81 11.48 8.01
N LYS A 45 -6.26 10.97 9.14
CA LYS A 45 -5.67 9.79 9.77
C LYS A 45 -5.61 8.60 8.82
N ILE A 46 -4.44 8.02 8.71
CA ILE A 46 -4.18 6.72 8.11
C ILE A 46 -3.61 5.83 9.21
N GLU A 47 -4.22 4.68 9.41
CA GLU A 47 -3.68 3.64 10.28
C GLU A 47 -3.33 2.43 9.42
N PHE A 48 -2.06 2.09 9.41
CA PHE A 48 -1.56 0.89 8.76
C PHE A 48 -1.19 -0.13 9.83
N LYS A 49 -1.54 -1.38 9.57
CA LYS A 49 -1.18 -2.54 10.39
C LYS A 49 -0.68 -3.68 9.53
N ALA A 50 0.25 -4.45 10.07
CA ALA A 50 0.70 -5.69 9.46
C ALA A 50 0.93 -6.76 10.53
N ILE A 51 0.63 -8.01 10.17
CA ILE A 51 0.86 -9.19 11.00
C ILE A 51 1.16 -10.38 10.09
N HIS A 52 1.91 -11.37 10.56
CA HIS A 52 2.22 -12.54 9.74
C HIS A 52 2.07 -13.84 10.51
N ASN A 53 1.78 -14.91 9.80
CA ASN A 53 1.98 -16.28 10.24
C ASN A 53 3.10 -16.94 9.41
N SER A 54 3.20 -18.26 9.43
CA SER A 54 4.22 -19.00 8.67
C SER A 54 4.00 -18.95 7.15
N GLU A 55 2.79 -18.64 6.69
CA GLU A 55 2.40 -18.77 5.28
C GLU A 55 2.17 -17.43 4.60
N LYS A 56 1.61 -16.46 5.32
CA LYS A 56 1.19 -15.17 4.76
C LYS A 56 1.57 -13.99 5.65
N ILE A 57 1.75 -12.85 5.03
CA ILE A 57 1.72 -11.54 5.67
C ILE A 57 0.41 -10.85 5.30
N TYR A 58 -0.22 -10.23 6.30
CA TYR A 58 -1.48 -9.53 6.19
C TYR A 58 -1.27 -8.06 6.47
N PHE A 59 -1.83 -7.21 5.61
CA PHE A 59 -1.78 -5.77 5.74
C PHE A 59 -3.19 -5.20 5.85
N GLN A 60 -3.36 -4.17 6.65
CA GLN A 60 -4.60 -3.42 6.73
C GLN A 60 -4.30 -1.93 6.65
N PHE A 61 -5.03 -1.25 5.79
CA PHE A 61 -5.17 0.20 5.81
C PHE A 61 -6.55 0.56 6.33
N LYS A 62 -6.61 1.42 7.33
CA LYS A 62 -7.84 2.13 7.72
C LYS A 62 -7.60 3.61 7.52
N VAL A 63 -8.35 4.21 6.63
CA VAL A 63 -8.12 5.57 6.14
C VAL A 63 -9.36 6.42 6.37
N ASP A 64 -9.22 7.46 7.18
CA ASP A 64 -10.30 8.44 7.39
C ASP A 64 -10.51 9.24 6.11
N ASP A 65 -11.69 9.10 5.53
CA ASP A 65 -12.12 9.82 4.33
C ASP A 65 -13.64 9.77 4.21
N ASN A 66 -14.27 10.92 4.05
CA ASN A 66 -15.71 11.03 3.84
C ASN A 66 -16.08 11.45 2.39
N GLN A 67 -15.10 11.53 1.52
CA GLN A 67 -15.25 11.96 0.12
C GLN A 67 -14.32 11.17 -0.78
N THR A 68 -14.44 9.84 -0.75
CA THR A 68 -13.67 8.98 -1.66
C THR A 68 -14.07 9.23 -3.11
N PHE A 69 -13.08 9.16 -3.99
CA PHE A 69 -13.26 9.37 -5.42
C PHE A 69 -12.76 8.17 -6.22
N THR A 70 -13.59 7.73 -7.16
CA THR A 70 -13.23 6.74 -8.18
C THR A 70 -13.39 7.35 -9.56
N TYR A 71 -12.31 7.40 -10.32
CA TYR A 71 -12.34 7.94 -11.68
C TYR A 71 -13.12 7.03 -12.64
N PRO A 72 -14.10 7.56 -13.38
CA PRO A 72 -14.93 6.76 -14.28
C PRO A 72 -14.17 6.47 -15.59
N SER A 73 -13.51 5.33 -15.67
CA SER A 73 -12.90 4.81 -16.89
C SER A 73 -13.24 3.34 -17.06
N GLU A 74 -13.46 2.90 -18.30
CA GLU A 74 -13.64 1.49 -18.62
C GLU A 74 -12.32 0.70 -18.52
N ASP A 75 -11.19 1.36 -18.74
CA ASP A 75 -9.87 0.80 -18.47
C ASP A 75 -9.61 0.78 -16.96
N LYS A 76 -9.43 -0.41 -16.42
CA LYS A 76 -9.21 -0.62 -14.98
C LYS A 76 -8.00 0.16 -14.46
N ASN A 77 -6.87 0.07 -15.17
CA ASN A 77 -5.65 0.70 -14.73
C ASN A 77 -5.72 2.23 -14.82
N ASP A 78 -6.34 2.77 -15.87
CA ASP A 78 -6.60 4.20 -15.98
C ASP A 78 -7.52 4.69 -14.85
N SER A 79 -8.58 3.93 -14.54
CA SER A 79 -9.46 4.24 -13.42
C SER A 79 -8.70 4.28 -12.09
N ILE A 80 -7.94 3.23 -11.75
CA ILE A 80 -7.19 3.15 -10.49
C ILE A 80 -6.15 4.26 -10.41
N ASN A 81 -5.41 4.51 -11.49
CA ASN A 81 -4.36 5.52 -11.53
C ASN A 81 -4.85 6.95 -11.27
N ASN A 82 -6.13 7.21 -11.49
CA ASN A 82 -6.77 8.52 -11.27
C ASN A 82 -7.76 8.53 -10.08
N SER A 83 -7.74 7.52 -9.24
CA SER A 83 -8.65 7.34 -8.11
C SER A 83 -7.94 7.41 -6.77
N ASP A 84 -8.71 7.64 -5.70
CA ASP A 84 -8.27 7.40 -4.34
C ASP A 84 -7.77 5.96 -4.19
N ARG A 85 -6.58 5.80 -3.62
CA ARG A 85 -5.97 4.48 -3.46
C ARG A 85 -4.94 4.46 -2.34
N VAL A 86 -4.59 3.26 -1.91
CA VAL A 86 -3.42 2.96 -1.08
C VAL A 86 -2.41 2.19 -1.91
N GLU A 87 -1.13 2.29 -1.57
CA GLU A 87 -0.07 1.69 -2.35
C GLU A 87 0.96 1.00 -1.45
N LEU A 88 1.43 -0.17 -1.88
CA LEU A 88 2.58 -0.87 -1.32
C LEU A 88 3.59 -1.13 -2.44
N PHE A 89 4.79 -0.58 -2.27
CA PHE A 89 5.90 -0.88 -3.16
C PHE A 89 6.91 -1.76 -2.42
N PHE A 90 7.47 -2.72 -3.12
CA PHE A 90 8.47 -3.65 -2.57
C PHE A 90 9.73 -3.65 -3.44
N ARG A 91 10.88 -3.62 -2.81
CA ARG A 91 12.16 -3.70 -3.52
C ARG A 91 13.07 -4.76 -2.91
N SER A 92 13.97 -5.29 -3.72
CA SER A 92 15.01 -6.22 -3.26
C SER A 92 16.25 -5.51 -2.72
N ASP A 93 16.54 -4.30 -3.22
CA ASP A 93 17.68 -3.46 -2.82
C ASP A 93 17.53 -2.02 -3.33
N ASP A 94 18.50 -1.17 -3.00
CA ASP A 94 18.51 0.26 -3.33
C ASP A 94 18.61 0.57 -4.84
N SER A 95 18.99 -0.40 -5.67
CA SER A 95 19.09 -0.20 -7.12
C SER A 95 17.74 -0.01 -7.79
N LEU A 96 16.64 -0.45 -7.13
CA LEU A 96 15.27 -0.48 -7.69
C LEU A 96 15.19 -1.28 -9.00
N ASN A 97 16.01 -2.32 -9.17
CA ASN A 97 16.07 -3.08 -10.41
C ASN A 97 15.94 -4.60 -10.19
N PRO A 98 14.73 -5.14 -10.17
CA PRO A 98 13.43 -4.44 -10.21
C PRO A 98 12.88 -4.08 -8.84
N TYR A 99 11.78 -3.34 -8.82
CA TYR A 99 10.85 -3.23 -7.70
C TYR A 99 9.42 -3.51 -8.17
N TYR A 100 8.52 -3.72 -7.22
CA TYR A 100 7.15 -4.16 -7.50
C TYR A 100 6.16 -3.23 -6.83
N CYS A 101 5.12 -2.84 -7.56
CA CYS A 101 4.11 -1.89 -7.12
C CYS A 101 2.75 -2.56 -7.04
N LEU A 102 2.05 -2.35 -5.92
CA LEU A 102 0.64 -2.67 -5.74
C LEU A 102 -0.09 -1.37 -5.45
N GLU A 103 -0.99 -0.97 -6.33
CA GLU A 103 -1.86 0.18 -6.17
C GLU A 103 -3.30 -0.33 -6.09
N ILE A 104 -4.01 0.01 -5.03
CA ILE A 104 -5.30 -0.59 -4.69
C ILE A 104 -6.29 0.50 -4.39
N ASP A 105 -7.37 0.58 -5.18
CA ASP A 105 -8.43 1.56 -4.98
C ASP A 105 -9.36 1.21 -3.82
N THR A 106 -10.29 2.09 -3.51
CA THR A 106 -11.21 1.91 -2.39
C THR A 106 -12.20 0.76 -2.58
N SER A 107 -12.39 0.28 -3.80
CA SER A 107 -13.20 -0.91 -4.10
C SER A 107 -12.42 -2.22 -4.07
N GLY A 108 -11.11 -2.18 -3.81
CA GLY A 108 -10.25 -3.35 -3.74
C GLY A 108 -9.72 -3.83 -5.10
N ARG A 109 -9.88 -3.02 -6.16
CA ARG A 109 -9.27 -3.33 -7.45
C ARG A 109 -7.77 -3.08 -7.39
N ILE A 110 -7.01 -3.96 -8.03
CA ILE A 110 -5.55 -3.94 -8.01
C ILE A 110 -5.03 -3.49 -9.37
N MET A 111 -4.12 -2.50 -9.35
CA MET A 111 -3.18 -2.20 -10.43
C MET A 111 -1.78 -2.56 -9.92
N ASP A 112 -1.21 -3.62 -10.44
CA ASP A 112 0.10 -4.13 -10.06
C ASP A 112 1.03 -4.20 -11.26
N PHE A 113 2.29 -3.93 -11.02
CA PHE A 113 3.30 -3.92 -12.07
C PHE A 113 4.70 -4.08 -11.50
N LYS A 114 5.61 -4.54 -12.36
CA LYS A 114 7.04 -4.54 -12.12
C LYS A 114 7.65 -3.26 -12.68
N ALA A 115 8.60 -2.70 -11.98
CA ALA A 115 9.22 -1.44 -12.35
C ALA A 115 10.75 -1.50 -12.26
N LYS A 116 11.41 -0.62 -12.98
CA LYS A 116 12.84 -0.36 -12.94
C LYS A 116 13.10 1.13 -12.72
N PRO A 117 14.35 1.54 -12.46
CA PRO A 117 14.72 2.95 -12.33
C PRO A 117 14.20 3.80 -13.50
N ASN A 118 13.99 5.10 -13.24
CA ASN A 118 13.44 6.07 -14.19
C ASN A 118 11.99 5.79 -14.62
N LYS A 119 11.21 5.13 -13.75
CA LYS A 119 9.78 4.82 -13.98
C LYS A 119 9.53 3.98 -15.24
N GLU A 120 10.43 3.05 -15.54
CA GLU A 120 10.19 2.04 -16.56
C GLU A 120 9.21 0.99 -16.00
N PHE A 121 7.93 1.11 -16.33
CA PHE A 121 6.85 0.27 -15.82
C PHE A 121 6.50 -0.86 -16.80
N ASP A 122 6.41 -2.08 -16.28
CA ASP A 122 5.96 -3.27 -17.01
C ASP A 122 4.61 -3.72 -16.45
N PHE A 123 3.53 -3.27 -17.08
CA PHE A 123 2.15 -3.64 -16.74
C PHE A 123 1.72 -5.02 -17.27
N ASN A 124 2.58 -5.72 -18.02
CA ASN A 124 2.34 -7.11 -18.39
C ASN A 124 2.68 -8.09 -17.25
N TRP A 125 3.48 -7.62 -16.29
CA TRP A 125 3.72 -8.38 -15.07
C TRP A 125 2.61 -8.10 -14.06
N ASN A 126 2.11 -9.17 -13.43
CA ASN A 126 1.19 -9.08 -12.30
C ASN A 126 1.67 -9.99 -11.18
N TRP A 127 1.32 -9.64 -9.94
CA TRP A 127 1.50 -10.55 -8.80
C TRP A 127 0.75 -11.84 -9.08
N PRO A 128 1.36 -13.04 -8.85
CA PRO A 128 0.66 -14.30 -9.09
C PRO A 128 -0.69 -14.32 -8.35
N SER A 129 -1.78 -14.53 -9.07
CA SER A 129 -3.14 -14.31 -8.57
C SER A 129 -3.53 -15.16 -7.36
N GLN A 130 -2.91 -16.34 -7.21
CA GLN A 130 -3.13 -17.23 -6.08
C GLN A 130 -2.31 -16.84 -4.84
N GLU A 131 -1.36 -15.91 -4.99
CA GLU A 131 -0.42 -15.51 -3.95
C GLU A 131 -0.81 -14.18 -3.29
N ILE A 132 -1.86 -13.53 -3.77
CA ILE A 132 -2.38 -12.27 -3.25
C ILE A 132 -3.90 -12.28 -3.17
N GLU A 133 -4.45 -11.75 -2.10
CA GLU A 133 -5.87 -11.50 -1.92
C GLU A 133 -6.09 -10.10 -1.39
N VAL A 134 -7.06 -9.39 -1.93
CA VAL A 134 -7.45 -8.04 -1.49
C VAL A 134 -8.94 -8.00 -1.25
N LYS A 135 -9.33 -7.42 -0.12
CA LYS A 135 -10.72 -7.12 0.26
C LYS A 135 -10.80 -5.69 0.77
N SER A 136 -11.89 -5.02 0.48
CA SER A 136 -12.09 -3.64 0.92
C SER A 136 -13.54 -3.34 1.29
N THR A 137 -13.74 -2.29 2.06
CA THR A 137 -15.06 -1.77 2.43
C THR A 137 -14.99 -0.26 2.54
N VAL A 138 -15.95 0.43 1.95
CA VAL A 138 -16.11 1.88 2.07
C VAL A 138 -17.25 2.18 3.03
N HIS A 139 -16.97 2.99 4.06
CA HIS A 139 -17.92 3.50 5.03
C HIS A 139 -18.13 5.00 4.83
N LYS A 140 -19.09 5.59 5.53
CA LYS A 140 -19.41 7.02 5.41
C LYS A 140 -18.19 7.94 5.67
N ASN A 141 -17.34 7.58 6.65
CA ASN A 141 -16.26 8.45 7.11
C ASN A 141 -14.85 7.84 6.97
N TYR A 142 -14.74 6.62 6.48
CA TYR A 142 -13.48 5.92 6.31
C TYR A 142 -13.63 4.76 5.32
N PHE A 143 -12.51 4.27 4.83
CA PHE A 143 -12.46 3.00 4.11
C PHE A 143 -11.38 2.08 4.68
N ILE A 144 -11.52 0.80 4.41
CA ILE A 144 -10.57 -0.24 4.80
C ILE A 144 -10.14 -0.99 3.55
N VAL A 145 -8.83 -1.27 3.46
CA VAL A 145 -8.25 -2.21 2.50
C VAL A 145 -7.47 -3.24 3.29
N GLU A 146 -7.77 -4.51 3.08
CA GLU A 146 -7.04 -5.64 3.65
C GLU A 146 -6.39 -6.44 2.54
N ILE A 147 -5.13 -6.82 2.74
CA ILE A 147 -4.29 -7.49 1.75
C ILE A 147 -3.64 -8.69 2.42
N ALA A 148 -3.70 -9.86 1.78
CA ALA A 148 -2.93 -11.04 2.17
C ALA A 148 -1.96 -11.40 1.05
N ILE A 149 -0.67 -11.54 1.38
CA ILE A 149 0.38 -11.92 0.42
C ILE A 149 1.11 -13.14 0.98
N SER A 150 1.33 -14.15 0.14
CA SER A 150 2.07 -15.33 0.55
C SER A 150 3.54 -15.00 0.85
N ILE A 151 4.07 -15.58 1.91
CA ILE A 151 5.50 -15.53 2.23
C ILE A 151 6.34 -16.13 1.10
N GLN A 152 5.80 -17.16 0.43
CA GLN A 152 6.49 -17.81 -0.67
C GLN A 152 6.72 -16.86 -1.85
N SER A 153 5.69 -16.12 -2.28
CA SER A 153 5.86 -15.14 -3.38
C SER A 153 6.87 -14.04 -3.03
N LEU A 154 6.90 -13.57 -1.79
CA LEU A 154 7.89 -12.59 -1.34
C LEU A 154 9.32 -13.15 -1.39
N LYS A 155 9.50 -14.44 -1.08
CA LYS A 155 10.80 -15.12 -1.20
C LYS A 155 11.21 -15.32 -2.65
N ASP A 156 10.28 -15.78 -3.50
CA ASP A 156 10.52 -16.03 -4.92
C ASP A 156 10.93 -14.75 -5.66
N LEU A 157 10.32 -13.63 -5.29
CA LEU A 157 10.67 -12.31 -5.82
C LEU A 157 11.88 -11.67 -5.12
N LYS A 158 12.51 -12.38 -4.16
CA LYS A 158 13.68 -11.92 -3.38
C LYS A 158 13.40 -10.66 -2.55
N LEU A 159 12.16 -10.47 -2.13
CA LEU A 159 11.71 -9.32 -1.34
C LEU A 159 11.82 -9.54 0.16
N LEU A 160 11.67 -10.79 0.62
CA LEU A 160 11.86 -11.16 2.01
C LEU A 160 13.26 -11.74 2.22
N LYS A 161 14.11 -11.03 2.96
CA LYS A 161 15.49 -11.42 3.25
C LYS A 161 15.77 -11.29 4.76
N ASN A 162 16.17 -12.36 5.39
CA ASN A 162 16.53 -12.36 6.83
C ASN A 162 15.45 -11.72 7.73
N GLY A 163 14.17 -11.98 7.44
CA GLY A 163 13.05 -11.40 8.19
C GLY A 163 12.78 -9.92 7.91
N LEU A 164 13.39 -9.35 6.89
CA LEU A 164 13.22 -7.96 6.48
C LEU A 164 12.55 -7.86 5.10
N ILE A 165 11.64 -6.91 4.96
CA ILE A 165 11.03 -6.51 3.68
C ILE A 165 11.20 -5.01 3.55
N GLU A 166 11.86 -4.57 2.48
CA GLU A 166 11.96 -3.15 2.17
C GLU A 166 10.72 -2.72 1.39
N THR A 167 9.97 -1.78 1.95
CA THR A 167 8.66 -1.38 1.41
C THR A 167 8.41 0.11 1.51
N GLY A 168 7.73 0.65 0.51
CA GLY A 168 7.09 1.95 0.57
C GLY A 168 5.60 1.79 0.86
N ILE A 169 5.04 2.69 1.65
CA ILE A 169 3.63 2.71 2.04
C ILE A 169 3.09 4.09 1.73
N TYR A 170 2.09 4.16 0.83
CA TYR A 170 1.64 5.43 0.28
C TYR A 170 0.12 5.48 0.15
N ARG A 171 -0.37 6.69 -0.09
CA ARG A 171 -1.73 6.98 -0.49
C ARG A 171 -1.78 8.09 -1.53
N ALA A 172 -2.66 7.95 -2.50
CA ALA A 172 -3.14 9.06 -3.34
C ALA A 172 -4.55 9.46 -2.89
N LYS A 173 -4.72 10.71 -2.46
CA LYS A 173 -6.01 11.32 -2.15
C LYS A 173 -6.40 12.29 -3.26
N TYR A 174 -7.47 12.00 -3.99
CA TYR A 174 -7.99 12.87 -5.02
C TYR A 174 -8.99 13.86 -4.44
N ASN A 175 -8.72 15.15 -4.63
CA ASN A 175 -9.50 16.24 -4.06
C ASN A 175 -10.23 16.98 -5.18
N GLN A 176 -11.55 17.18 -5.02
CA GLN A 176 -12.34 17.95 -5.95
C GLN A 176 -11.93 19.42 -5.89
N GLN A 177 -11.72 20.01 -7.07
CA GLN A 177 -11.40 21.41 -7.27
C GLN A 177 -12.65 22.23 -7.54
N LYS A 178 -12.53 23.54 -7.53
CA LYS A 178 -13.66 24.48 -7.82
C LYS A 178 -14.23 24.32 -9.22
N ASP A 179 -13.43 23.89 -10.17
CA ASP A 179 -13.83 23.61 -11.56
C ASP A 179 -14.36 22.18 -11.78
N ASN A 180 -14.61 21.45 -10.69
CA ASN A 180 -15.02 20.04 -10.67
C ASN A 180 -13.97 19.04 -11.18
N SER A 181 -12.74 19.45 -11.45
CA SER A 181 -11.62 18.53 -11.65
C SER A 181 -11.17 17.92 -10.34
N PHE A 182 -10.33 16.88 -10.41
CA PHE A 182 -9.75 16.24 -9.24
C PHE A 182 -8.23 16.27 -9.32
N LEU A 183 -7.57 16.66 -8.23
CA LEU A 183 -6.12 16.65 -8.13
C LEU A 183 -5.68 15.83 -6.91
N PRO A 184 -4.59 15.03 -7.05
CA PRO A 184 -4.10 14.20 -5.97
C PRO A 184 -3.29 14.99 -4.93
N THR A 185 -3.46 14.61 -3.67
CA THR A 185 -2.50 14.82 -2.60
C THR A 185 -1.74 13.51 -2.41
N TRP A 186 -0.43 13.57 -2.54
CA TRP A 186 0.45 12.42 -2.38
C TRP A 186 0.91 12.28 -0.94
N ILE A 187 0.66 11.13 -0.33
CA ILE A 187 0.90 10.88 1.09
C ILE A 187 1.83 9.68 1.23
N THR A 188 2.80 9.80 2.11
CA THR A 188 3.87 8.80 2.30
C THR A 188 4.15 8.54 3.77
N TRP A 189 4.58 7.31 4.09
CA TRP A 189 5.17 6.96 5.38
C TRP A 189 6.56 7.56 5.54
N VAL A 190 7.45 7.28 4.59
CA VAL A 190 8.83 7.77 4.60
C VAL A 190 8.94 8.99 3.70
N ASN A 191 9.41 10.11 4.25
CA ASN A 191 9.64 11.32 3.46
C ASN A 191 10.85 11.12 2.54
N PRO A 192 10.68 11.11 1.21
CA PRO A 192 11.78 10.89 0.27
C PRO A 192 12.70 12.10 0.11
N LYS A 193 12.35 13.26 0.70
CA LYS A 193 13.10 14.52 0.65
C LYS A 193 13.33 15.01 -0.78
N THR A 194 12.29 14.92 -1.60
CA THR A 194 12.26 15.44 -2.97
C THR A 194 11.48 16.75 -3.04
N GLU A 195 11.78 17.61 -3.99
CA GLU A 195 11.07 18.89 -4.20
C GLU A 195 9.65 18.69 -4.72
N THR A 196 9.44 17.63 -5.51
CA THR A 196 8.14 17.26 -6.09
C THR A 196 7.76 15.84 -5.68
N PRO A 197 6.45 15.49 -5.67
CA PRO A 197 6.00 14.15 -5.30
C PRO A 197 6.67 13.06 -6.13
N ASN A 198 7.34 12.13 -5.46
CA ASN A 198 7.98 10.98 -6.10
C ASN A 198 8.09 9.80 -5.12
N PHE A 199 7.33 8.73 -5.39
CA PHE A 199 7.41 7.46 -4.66
C PHE A 199 8.39 6.47 -5.30
N HIS A 200 8.71 6.66 -6.58
CA HIS A 200 9.56 5.78 -7.38
C HIS A 200 11.05 6.11 -7.24
N ILE A 201 11.50 6.24 -5.99
CA ILE A 201 12.87 6.60 -5.64
C ILE A 201 13.30 5.84 -4.39
N SER A 202 14.58 5.50 -4.31
CA SER A 202 15.13 4.68 -3.22
C SER A 202 14.83 5.25 -1.82
N ASN A 203 14.85 6.57 -1.66
CA ASN A 203 14.64 7.22 -0.37
C ASN A 203 13.19 7.18 0.14
N SER A 204 12.23 6.69 -0.65
CA SER A 204 10.82 6.59 -0.25
C SER A 204 10.48 5.29 0.50
N PHE A 205 11.44 4.38 0.65
CA PHE A 205 11.25 3.08 1.27
C PHE A 205 11.68 3.05 2.73
N GLY A 206 10.95 2.32 3.54
CA GLY A 206 11.31 1.90 4.88
C GLY A 206 11.43 0.39 4.97
N VAL A 207 11.42 -0.16 6.17
CA VAL A 207 11.64 -1.59 6.44
C VAL A 207 10.52 -2.15 7.31
N LEU A 208 9.93 -3.24 6.87
CA LEU A 208 9.12 -4.13 7.70
C LEU A 208 10.03 -5.20 8.30
N LYS A 209 10.07 -5.29 9.62
CA LYS A 209 10.84 -6.30 10.36
C LYS A 209 9.89 -7.33 10.93
N LEU A 210 9.91 -8.54 10.37
CA LEU A 210 9.14 -9.67 10.84
C LEU A 210 9.76 -10.22 12.15
N LYS A 211 8.88 -10.48 13.13
CA LYS A 211 9.27 -10.98 14.47
C LYS A 211 8.63 -12.31 14.75
#